data_5003f06fd6190f879b3b4ac033a671d2
#
_entry.id   5003f06fd6190f879b3b4ac033a671d2
#
_cell.length_a   1.000
_cell.length_b   1.000
_cell.length_c   1.000
_cell.angle_alpha   90.00
_cell.angle_beta   90.00
_cell.angle_gamma   90.00
#
_symmetry.space_group_name_H-M   'P 1'
#
loop_
_entity.id
_entity.type
_entity.pdbx_description
1 polymer ?
#
loop_
_entity_poly.entity_id
_entity_poly.type
_entity_poly.pdbx_seq_one_letter_code
_entity_poly.pdbx_strand_id
1 'polypeptide(L)'
;MRAGACLLGAVIAGCLSQTSVAQEAPVSGYEFLLPETKALQDDDFANPGMLWVELGEELWQKQAANGTSCQSCHGTPEAMRGVGTRYPQWSETQGGIVSLEQQINMCRTERQQEPVFPYSSDELNGLTALVMHQSRGLPMSVATSGPAAEAIARGKDYYETRRGQLNLACTSCHVQHVGDRLRGETISQGQVNGFPIYRQLWQGMGSVGRMIAWCNDAVRAEPLAEGSQMAVELELYLRSRGEGLPIESPAVRR
;
A
#
# COMPACT_ATOMS: atom_id res chain seq x y z
N MET A 1 -44.19 -67.58 -15.62
CA MET A 1 -44.52 -66.16 -15.43
C MET A 1 -43.72 -65.66 -14.24
N ARG A 2 -42.65 -64.90 -14.48
CA ARG A 2 -41.86 -64.31 -13.42
C ARG A 2 -41.84 -62.79 -13.69
N ALA A 3 -42.42 -62.00 -12.78
CA ALA A 3 -42.45 -60.57 -12.82
C ALA A 3 -41.14 -60.03 -12.27
N GLY A 4 -40.44 -59.21 -13.07
CA GLY A 4 -39.27 -58.51 -12.66
C GLY A 4 -39.65 -57.10 -12.12
N ALA A 5 -39.22 -56.78 -10.90
CA ALA A 5 -39.40 -55.48 -10.28
C ALA A 5 -38.18 -54.57 -10.63
N CYS A 6 -38.42 -53.46 -11.34
CA CYS A 6 -37.45 -52.41 -11.54
C CYS A 6 -37.43 -51.50 -10.32
N LEU A 7 -36.30 -51.44 -9.62
CA LEU A 7 -36.02 -50.44 -8.58
C LEU A 7 -35.44 -49.16 -9.25
N LEU A 8 -36.22 -48.08 -9.23
CA LEU A 8 -35.72 -46.73 -9.57
C LEU A 8 -34.94 -46.18 -8.38
N GLY A 9 -33.63 -46.05 -8.54
CA GLY A 9 -32.79 -45.32 -7.60
C GLY A 9 -32.87 -43.81 -7.86
N ALA A 10 -33.40 -43.05 -6.92
CA ALA A 10 -33.40 -41.61 -6.94
C ALA A 10 -32.00 -41.09 -6.50
N VAL A 11 -31.27 -40.47 -7.43
CA VAL A 11 -30.01 -39.74 -7.12
C VAL A 11 -30.39 -38.36 -6.61
N ILE A 12 -30.19 -38.11 -5.31
CA ILE A 12 -30.33 -36.79 -4.69
C ILE A 12 -29.02 -36.05 -4.96
N ALA A 13 -29.04 -35.14 -5.93
CA ALA A 13 -27.94 -34.18 -6.14
C ALA A 13 -27.98 -33.14 -5.03
N GLY A 14 -27.10 -33.26 -4.04
CA GLY A 14 -26.90 -32.24 -3.00
C GLY A 14 -26.21 -31.02 -3.59
N CYS A 15 -26.93 -29.90 -3.74
CA CYS A 15 -26.33 -28.59 -4.00
C CYS A 15 -25.55 -28.13 -2.77
N LEU A 16 -24.24 -28.26 -2.81
CA LEU A 16 -23.35 -27.58 -1.86
C LEU A 16 -23.40 -26.09 -2.17
N SER A 17 -24.19 -25.34 -1.41
CA SER A 17 -24.15 -23.88 -1.42
C SER A 17 -22.79 -23.44 -0.86
N GLN A 18 -21.90 -23.00 -1.72
CA GLN A 18 -20.70 -22.31 -1.30
C GLN A 18 -21.14 -20.95 -0.74
N THR A 19 -21.15 -20.81 0.56
CA THR A 19 -21.25 -19.51 1.22
C THR A 19 -19.97 -18.73 0.89
N SER A 20 -20.01 -17.84 -0.09
CA SER A 20 -18.99 -16.82 -0.25
C SER A 20 -19.03 -15.96 1.00
N VAL A 21 -17.97 -16.02 1.83
CA VAL A 21 -17.78 -15.04 2.88
C VAL A 21 -17.63 -13.70 2.17
N ALA A 22 -18.63 -12.85 2.27
CA ALA A 22 -18.55 -11.49 1.75
C ALA A 22 -17.35 -10.81 2.43
N GLN A 23 -16.39 -10.35 1.63
CA GLN A 23 -15.28 -9.59 2.16
C GLN A 23 -15.86 -8.31 2.79
N GLU A 24 -15.60 -8.08 4.07
CA GLU A 24 -16.03 -6.85 4.73
C GLU A 24 -15.54 -5.64 3.95
N ALA A 25 -16.38 -4.60 3.87
CA ALA A 25 -16.02 -3.36 3.19
C ALA A 25 -14.70 -2.81 3.77
N PRO A 26 -13.82 -2.25 2.93
CA PRO A 26 -12.57 -1.69 3.40
C PRO A 26 -12.83 -0.49 4.33
N VAL A 27 -12.16 -0.50 5.49
CA VAL A 27 -12.23 0.57 6.49
C VAL A 27 -10.83 1.17 6.65
N SER A 28 -10.71 2.49 6.50
CA SER A 28 -9.43 3.18 6.66
C SER A 28 -8.84 2.95 8.05
N GLY A 29 -7.51 2.88 8.12
CA GLY A 29 -6.79 2.88 9.38
C GLY A 29 -7.07 4.11 10.26
N TYR A 30 -7.54 5.21 9.67
CA TYR A 30 -7.98 6.41 10.38
C TYR A 30 -9.08 6.12 11.40
N GLU A 31 -10.02 5.23 11.09
CA GLU A 31 -11.15 4.94 11.98
C GLU A 31 -10.73 4.27 13.30
N PHE A 32 -9.56 3.66 13.32
CA PHE A 32 -8.99 2.98 14.48
C PHE A 32 -8.08 3.88 15.33
N LEU A 33 -7.89 5.14 14.94
CA LEU A 33 -7.04 6.10 15.66
C LEU A 33 -7.70 6.64 16.93
N LEU A 34 -6.87 6.98 17.90
CA LEU A 34 -7.29 7.77 19.06
C LEU A 34 -7.66 9.21 18.61
N PRO A 35 -8.59 9.88 19.33
CA PRO A 35 -9.03 11.22 18.96
C PRO A 35 -7.88 12.24 18.78
N GLU A 36 -6.88 12.19 19.66
CA GLU A 36 -5.71 13.07 19.57
C GLU A 36 -4.85 12.82 18.32
N THR A 37 -4.76 11.57 17.86
CA THR A 37 -4.03 11.24 16.63
C THR A 37 -4.84 11.65 15.40
N LYS A 38 -6.17 11.51 15.43
CA LYS A 38 -7.05 12.04 14.36
C LYS A 38 -6.88 13.55 14.23
N ALA A 39 -6.98 14.28 15.36
CA ALA A 39 -6.81 15.73 15.37
C ALA A 39 -5.45 16.18 14.82
N LEU A 40 -4.37 15.42 15.13
CA LEU A 40 -3.04 15.70 14.60
C LEU A 40 -2.95 15.44 13.08
N GLN A 41 -3.64 14.42 12.57
CA GLN A 41 -3.67 14.13 11.14
C GLN A 41 -4.52 15.13 10.35
N ASP A 42 -5.62 15.59 10.93
CA ASP A 42 -6.61 16.42 10.24
C ASP A 42 -6.20 17.90 10.11
N ASP A 43 -5.26 18.35 10.94
CA ASP A 43 -4.71 19.70 10.90
C ASP A 43 -3.35 19.69 10.17
N ASP A 44 -3.33 20.17 8.93
CA ASP A 44 -2.11 20.22 8.12
C ASP A 44 -1.00 21.05 8.77
N PHE A 45 -1.32 22.03 9.60
CA PHE A 45 -0.31 22.81 10.34
C PHE A 45 0.31 22.01 11.48
N ALA A 46 -0.46 21.14 12.12
CA ALA A 46 -0.01 20.31 13.23
C ALA A 46 0.56 18.95 12.78
N ASN A 47 0.21 18.49 11.59
CA ASN A 47 0.60 17.19 11.06
C ASN A 47 2.11 17.16 10.73
N PRO A 48 2.94 16.40 11.48
CA PRO A 48 4.38 16.40 11.25
C PRO A 48 4.78 15.83 9.87
N GLY A 49 3.91 15.06 9.24
CA GLY A 49 4.13 14.51 7.89
C GLY A 49 4.17 15.60 6.82
N MET A 50 3.59 16.78 7.08
CA MET A 50 3.63 17.90 6.15
C MET A 50 5.04 18.46 5.93
N LEU A 51 5.96 18.29 6.89
CA LEU A 51 7.37 18.63 6.70
C LEU A 51 8.03 17.87 5.54
N TRP A 52 7.60 16.63 5.29
CA TRP A 52 8.06 15.86 4.13
C TRP A 52 7.39 16.31 2.83
N VAL A 53 6.16 16.80 2.87
CA VAL A 53 5.51 17.42 1.70
C VAL A 53 6.27 18.69 1.31
N GLU A 54 6.62 19.55 2.27
CA GLU A 54 7.43 20.75 2.06
C GLU A 54 8.83 20.41 1.50
N LEU A 55 9.51 19.42 2.06
CA LEU A 55 10.77 18.91 1.51
C LEU A 55 10.60 18.41 0.06
N GLY A 56 9.49 17.73 -0.21
CA GLY A 56 9.12 17.27 -1.56
C GLY A 56 8.97 18.45 -2.53
N GLU A 57 8.35 19.57 -2.12
CA GLU A 57 8.21 20.78 -2.91
C GLU A 57 9.56 21.44 -3.23
N GLU A 58 10.47 21.49 -2.26
CA GLU A 58 11.82 21.97 -2.47
C GLU A 58 12.58 21.10 -3.49
N LEU A 59 12.50 19.77 -3.33
CA LEU A 59 13.14 18.81 -4.24
C LEU A 59 12.52 18.81 -5.63
N TRP A 60 11.22 19.11 -5.75
CA TRP A 60 10.51 19.20 -7.02
C TRP A 60 11.06 20.28 -7.92
N GLN A 61 11.45 21.41 -7.34
CA GLN A 61 12.00 22.57 -8.04
C GLN A 61 13.52 22.47 -8.23
N LYS A 62 14.20 21.64 -7.42
CA LYS A 62 15.66 21.53 -7.42
C LYS A 62 16.18 21.04 -8.76
N GLN A 63 17.04 21.85 -9.38
CA GLN A 63 17.69 21.48 -10.63
C GLN A 63 18.85 20.49 -10.38
N ALA A 64 18.88 19.46 -11.21
CA ALA A 64 20.00 18.55 -11.33
C ALA A 64 21.17 19.19 -12.08
N ALA A 65 22.34 18.55 -12.09
CA ALA A 65 23.52 19.05 -12.78
C ALA A 65 23.31 19.28 -14.29
N ASN A 66 22.40 18.51 -14.91
CA ASN A 66 22.02 18.66 -16.32
C ASN A 66 20.97 19.76 -16.57
N GLY A 67 20.59 20.54 -15.54
CA GLY A 67 19.62 21.63 -15.63
C GLY A 67 18.14 21.19 -15.58
N THR A 68 17.84 19.89 -15.47
CA THR A 68 16.46 19.40 -15.36
C THR A 68 15.99 19.36 -13.90
N SER A 69 14.68 19.52 -13.70
CA SER A 69 14.02 19.32 -12.40
C SER A 69 12.71 18.52 -12.64
N CYS A 70 12.05 18.06 -11.56
CA CYS A 70 10.72 17.48 -11.71
C CYS A 70 9.77 18.50 -12.34
N GLN A 71 9.84 19.75 -11.87
CA GLN A 71 9.01 20.85 -12.37
C GLN A 71 9.24 21.15 -13.85
N SER A 72 10.46 21.03 -14.38
CA SER A 72 10.75 21.33 -15.79
C SER A 72 10.04 20.36 -16.76
N CYS A 73 9.70 19.15 -16.31
CA CYS A 73 9.02 18.13 -17.10
C CYS A 73 7.53 18.03 -16.76
N HIS A 74 7.16 18.17 -15.50
CA HIS A 74 5.83 17.89 -14.99
C HIS A 74 5.02 19.16 -14.65
N GLY A 75 5.64 20.35 -14.70
CA GLY A 75 4.99 21.59 -14.24
C GLY A 75 4.90 21.67 -12.73
N THR A 76 3.88 22.33 -12.20
CA THR A 76 3.70 22.45 -10.75
C THR A 76 3.22 21.13 -10.13
N PRO A 77 3.41 20.92 -8.80
CA PRO A 77 3.02 19.69 -8.12
C PRO A 77 1.54 19.31 -8.31
N GLU A 78 0.64 20.28 -8.47
CA GLU A 78 -0.79 20.06 -8.67
C GLU A 78 -1.09 19.24 -9.94
N ALA A 79 -0.19 19.26 -10.95
CA ALA A 79 -0.30 18.42 -12.13
C ALA A 79 -0.22 16.91 -11.81
N MET A 80 0.27 16.55 -10.62
CA MET A 80 0.31 15.16 -10.14
C MET A 80 -1.02 14.69 -9.53
N ARG A 81 -2.07 15.51 -9.55
CA ARG A 81 -3.37 15.10 -9.03
C ARG A 81 -3.86 13.81 -9.69
N GLY A 82 -4.20 12.81 -8.87
CA GLY A 82 -4.65 11.50 -9.32
C GLY A 82 -3.51 10.53 -9.70
N VAL A 83 -2.26 10.96 -9.72
CA VAL A 83 -1.13 10.06 -10.01
C VAL A 83 -0.98 9.03 -8.88
N GLY A 84 -1.04 9.47 -7.62
CA GLY A 84 -0.89 8.61 -6.44
C GLY A 84 -1.97 7.53 -6.30
N THR A 85 -3.14 7.71 -6.90
CA THR A 85 -4.24 6.73 -6.79
C THR A 85 -3.96 5.43 -7.54
N ARG A 86 -3.05 5.44 -8.54
CA ARG A 86 -2.82 4.35 -9.49
C ARG A 86 -1.57 3.52 -9.24
N TYR A 87 -0.71 3.93 -8.29
CA TYR A 87 0.52 3.22 -7.97
C TYR A 87 0.32 2.24 -6.79
N PRO A 88 1.00 1.08 -6.83
CA PRO A 88 1.87 0.55 -7.89
C PRO A 88 1.12 0.20 -9.18
N GLN A 89 1.82 0.26 -10.33
CA GLN A 89 1.21 -0.04 -11.63
C GLN A 89 2.14 -0.86 -12.52
N TRP A 90 1.57 -1.50 -13.54
CA TRP A 90 2.36 -2.18 -14.56
C TRP A 90 3.14 -1.17 -15.40
N SER A 91 4.40 -1.49 -15.64
CA SER A 91 5.28 -0.75 -16.55
C SER A 91 5.71 -1.64 -17.71
N GLU A 92 5.32 -1.27 -18.92
CA GLU A 92 5.72 -1.98 -20.14
C GLU A 92 7.24 -1.94 -20.35
N THR A 93 7.89 -0.83 -19.98
CA THR A 93 9.34 -0.66 -20.16
C THR A 93 10.15 -1.50 -19.18
N GLN A 94 9.61 -1.73 -17.98
CA GLN A 94 10.27 -2.55 -16.95
C GLN A 94 9.80 -4.01 -16.99
N GLY A 95 8.73 -4.31 -17.71
CA GLY A 95 8.14 -5.65 -17.77
C GLY A 95 7.63 -6.15 -16.40
N GLY A 96 7.21 -5.25 -15.52
CA GLY A 96 6.80 -5.58 -14.15
C GLY A 96 6.01 -4.48 -13.46
N ILE A 97 5.61 -4.75 -12.21
CA ILE A 97 4.95 -3.76 -11.36
C ILE A 97 6.00 -2.80 -10.81
N VAL A 98 5.70 -1.52 -10.85
CA VAL A 98 6.57 -0.42 -10.41
C VAL A 98 5.84 0.40 -9.34
N SER A 99 6.48 0.63 -8.20
CA SER A 99 5.98 1.54 -7.17
C SER A 99 6.21 3.00 -7.53
N LEU A 100 5.58 3.93 -6.80
CA LEU A 100 5.80 5.36 -7.01
C LEU A 100 7.25 5.75 -6.70
N GLU A 101 7.85 5.19 -5.66
CA GLU A 101 9.26 5.40 -5.29
C GLU A 101 10.21 4.92 -6.40
N GLN A 102 9.94 3.78 -7.00
CA GLN A 102 10.71 3.28 -8.13
C GLN A 102 10.58 4.22 -9.34
N GLN A 103 9.36 4.68 -9.64
CA GLN A 103 9.13 5.63 -10.73
C GLN A 103 9.88 6.94 -10.52
N ILE A 104 9.88 7.47 -9.30
CA ILE A 104 10.66 8.68 -8.94
C ILE A 104 12.15 8.43 -9.20
N ASN A 105 12.69 7.32 -8.72
CA ASN A 105 14.11 6.97 -8.90
C ASN A 105 14.48 6.72 -10.38
N MET A 106 13.59 6.14 -11.17
CA MET A 106 13.78 5.99 -12.62
C MET A 106 13.87 7.37 -13.31
N CYS A 107 12.97 8.30 -12.95
CA CYS A 107 13.05 9.68 -13.48
C CYS A 107 14.38 10.35 -13.09
N ARG A 108 14.86 10.13 -11.86
CA ARG A 108 16.16 10.69 -11.42
C ARG A 108 17.33 10.16 -12.25
N THR A 109 17.39 8.84 -12.44
CA THR A 109 18.54 8.24 -13.18
C THR A 109 18.46 8.49 -14.68
N GLU A 110 17.29 8.36 -15.29
CA GLU A 110 17.15 8.40 -16.74
C GLU A 110 17.01 9.83 -17.28
N ARG A 111 16.41 10.77 -16.52
CA ARG A 111 16.12 12.13 -16.99
C ARG A 111 17.02 13.16 -16.35
N GLN A 112 17.27 13.05 -15.05
CA GLN A 112 18.11 14.00 -14.33
C GLN A 112 19.59 13.61 -14.34
N GLN A 113 19.93 12.34 -14.67
CA GLN A 113 21.27 11.77 -14.60
C GLN A 113 21.89 11.88 -13.20
N GLU A 114 21.02 11.77 -12.19
CA GLU A 114 21.38 11.82 -10.78
C GLU A 114 21.28 10.41 -10.16
N PRO A 115 22.01 10.12 -9.09
CA PRO A 115 21.89 8.85 -8.39
C PRO A 115 20.49 8.66 -7.78
N VAL A 116 20.08 7.41 -7.60
CA VAL A 116 18.84 7.06 -6.88
C VAL A 116 18.87 7.60 -5.46
N PHE A 117 17.71 8.01 -4.95
CA PHE A 117 17.54 8.20 -3.52
C PHE A 117 17.39 6.84 -2.84
N PRO A 118 18.10 6.58 -1.72
CA PRO A 118 17.91 5.35 -0.97
C PRO A 118 16.45 5.19 -0.52
N TYR A 119 15.97 3.95 -0.45
CA TYR A 119 14.68 3.68 0.18
C TYR A 119 14.72 4.16 1.64
N SER A 120 13.58 4.62 2.15
CA SER A 120 13.44 5.23 3.47
C SER A 120 14.26 6.52 3.70
N SER A 121 14.93 7.09 2.68
CA SER A 121 15.50 8.42 2.81
C SER A 121 14.41 9.49 2.89
N ASP A 122 14.73 10.62 3.53
CA ASP A 122 13.78 11.73 3.64
C ASP A 122 13.44 12.32 2.28
N GLU A 123 14.40 12.34 1.35
CA GLU A 123 14.21 12.86 0.00
C GLU A 123 13.21 12.01 -0.80
N LEU A 124 13.34 10.67 -0.77
CA LEU A 124 12.41 9.80 -1.48
C LEU A 124 11.03 9.82 -0.84
N ASN A 125 10.97 9.79 0.49
CA ASN A 125 9.72 9.93 1.24
C ASN A 125 9.05 11.29 0.98
N GLY A 126 9.82 12.38 0.89
CA GLY A 126 9.31 13.71 0.62
C GLY A 126 8.66 13.82 -0.75
N LEU A 127 9.35 13.39 -1.82
CA LEU A 127 8.78 13.41 -3.16
C LEU A 127 7.56 12.47 -3.26
N THR A 128 7.60 11.30 -2.62
CA THR A 128 6.46 10.38 -2.58
C THR A 128 5.28 11.00 -1.83
N ALA A 129 5.53 11.63 -0.68
CA ALA A 129 4.50 12.32 0.09
C ALA A 129 3.88 13.48 -0.69
N LEU A 130 4.68 14.28 -1.39
CA LEU A 130 4.20 15.36 -2.24
C LEU A 130 3.22 14.85 -3.31
N VAL A 131 3.62 13.83 -4.09
CA VAL A 131 2.78 13.28 -5.17
C VAL A 131 1.50 12.64 -4.61
N MET A 132 1.61 11.90 -3.49
CA MET A 132 0.44 11.30 -2.83
C MET A 132 -0.48 12.38 -2.26
N HIS A 133 0.07 13.45 -1.67
CA HIS A 133 -0.70 14.57 -1.14
C HIS A 133 -1.54 15.28 -2.21
N GLN A 134 -1.03 15.42 -3.45
CA GLN A 134 -1.81 15.95 -4.57
C GLN A 134 -3.04 15.10 -4.91
N SER A 135 -3.07 13.84 -4.47
CA SER A 135 -4.20 12.94 -4.65
C SER A 135 -5.10 12.79 -3.41
N ARG A 136 -4.84 13.56 -2.33
CA ARG A 136 -5.63 13.48 -1.08
C ARG A 136 -7.13 13.63 -1.36
N GLY A 137 -7.93 12.78 -0.75
CA GLY A 137 -9.39 12.71 -0.91
C GLY A 137 -9.87 11.98 -2.17
N LEU A 138 -8.99 11.69 -3.13
CA LEU A 138 -9.36 10.87 -4.29
C LEU A 138 -9.34 9.39 -3.91
N PRO A 139 -10.25 8.57 -4.50
CA PRO A 139 -10.27 7.14 -4.23
C PRO A 139 -9.03 6.44 -4.79
N MET A 140 -8.48 5.49 -4.02
CA MET A 140 -7.48 4.54 -4.55
C MET A 140 -8.10 3.72 -5.67
N SER A 141 -7.36 3.53 -6.76
CA SER A 141 -7.83 2.78 -7.94
C SER A 141 -6.63 2.20 -8.68
N VAL A 142 -6.12 1.08 -8.19
CA VAL A 142 -5.03 0.36 -8.84
C VAL A 142 -5.56 -0.66 -9.85
N ALA A 143 -4.79 -0.94 -10.90
CA ALA A 143 -5.16 -1.97 -11.87
C ALA A 143 -5.10 -3.36 -11.21
N THR A 144 -6.20 -4.12 -11.31
CA THR A 144 -6.32 -5.47 -10.73
C THR A 144 -6.44 -6.57 -11.78
N SER A 145 -6.44 -6.20 -13.07
CA SER A 145 -6.61 -7.13 -14.21
C SER A 145 -5.46 -7.01 -15.21
N GLY A 146 -5.49 -7.81 -16.24
CA GLY A 146 -4.43 -7.83 -17.25
C GLY A 146 -3.08 -8.23 -16.64
N PRO A 147 -1.98 -7.56 -17.01
CA PRO A 147 -0.63 -7.90 -16.52
C PRO A 147 -0.48 -7.79 -14.99
N ALA A 148 -1.31 -7.00 -14.32
CA ALA A 148 -1.27 -6.85 -12.86
C ALA A 148 -1.88 -8.05 -12.09
N ALA A 149 -2.71 -8.87 -12.74
CA ALA A 149 -3.46 -9.93 -12.07
C ALA A 149 -2.55 -10.97 -11.39
N GLU A 150 -1.48 -11.38 -12.07
CA GLU A 150 -0.51 -12.33 -11.50
C GLU A 150 0.26 -11.74 -10.32
N ALA A 151 0.64 -10.47 -10.40
CA ALA A 151 1.32 -9.77 -9.31
C ALA A 151 0.43 -9.66 -8.07
N ILE A 152 -0.85 -9.36 -8.26
CA ILE A 152 -1.86 -9.37 -7.19
C ILE A 152 -1.99 -10.76 -6.57
N ALA A 153 -2.01 -11.82 -7.38
CA ALA A 153 -2.08 -13.20 -6.87
C ALA A 153 -0.86 -13.54 -6.00
N ARG A 154 0.36 -13.16 -6.43
CA ARG A 154 1.58 -13.37 -5.63
C ARG A 154 1.59 -12.53 -4.36
N GLY A 155 1.17 -11.27 -4.43
CA GLY A 155 1.04 -10.40 -3.24
C GLY A 155 0.01 -10.94 -2.24
N LYS A 156 -1.11 -11.48 -2.73
CA LYS A 156 -2.11 -12.16 -1.92
C LYS A 156 -1.56 -13.41 -1.23
N ASP A 157 -0.88 -14.27 -1.98
CA ASP A 157 -0.24 -15.46 -1.43
C ASP A 157 0.73 -15.10 -0.31
N TYR A 158 1.57 -14.08 -0.55
CA TYR A 158 2.45 -13.56 0.50
C TYR A 158 1.67 -13.08 1.73
N TYR A 159 0.59 -12.35 1.56
CA TYR A 159 -0.24 -11.80 2.65
C TYR A 159 -0.90 -12.90 3.50
N GLU A 160 -1.29 -14.01 2.89
CA GLU A 160 -1.99 -15.13 3.53
C GLU A 160 -1.03 -16.19 4.09
N THR A 161 0.22 -16.23 3.62
CA THR A 161 1.21 -17.23 4.04
C THR A 161 1.81 -16.90 5.40
N ARG A 162 1.78 -17.87 6.31
CA ARG A 162 2.41 -17.77 7.64
C ARG A 162 3.93 -17.81 7.53
N ARG A 163 4.60 -17.01 8.35
CA ARG A 163 6.07 -16.89 8.34
C ARG A 163 6.65 -16.50 9.68
N GLY A 164 7.98 -16.53 9.74
CA GLY A 164 8.75 -16.17 10.91
C GLY A 164 8.64 -17.17 12.06
N GLN A 165 9.41 -16.93 13.12
CA GLN A 165 9.41 -17.80 14.30
C GLN A 165 8.06 -17.79 15.03
N LEU A 166 7.27 -16.71 14.88
CA LEU A 166 5.95 -16.63 15.49
C LEU A 166 4.86 -17.31 14.64
N ASN A 167 5.21 -17.79 13.44
CA ASN A 167 4.30 -18.48 12.52
C ASN A 167 2.99 -17.71 12.30
N LEU A 168 3.09 -16.41 11.96
CA LEU A 168 1.96 -15.53 11.70
C LEU A 168 1.94 -15.06 10.24
N ALA A 169 0.74 -14.87 9.69
CA ALA A 169 0.49 -14.21 8.42
C ALA A 169 -0.01 -12.78 8.68
N CYS A 170 -0.03 -11.92 7.65
CA CYS A 170 -0.65 -10.60 7.76
C CYS A 170 -2.13 -10.72 8.15
N THR A 171 -2.83 -11.73 7.64
CA THR A 171 -4.22 -12.06 7.99
C THR A 171 -4.42 -12.34 9.47
N SER A 172 -3.39 -12.83 10.18
CA SER A 172 -3.51 -13.12 11.62
C SER A 172 -3.83 -11.86 12.43
N CYS A 173 -3.29 -10.70 12.05
CA CYS A 173 -3.63 -9.44 12.67
C CYS A 173 -4.74 -8.71 11.92
N HIS A 174 -4.56 -8.48 10.60
CA HIS A 174 -5.37 -7.57 9.81
C HIS A 174 -6.69 -8.15 9.27
N VAL A 175 -7.04 -9.39 9.62
CA VAL A 175 -8.33 -10.04 9.36
C VAL A 175 -8.90 -10.63 10.64
N GLN A 176 -8.10 -11.43 11.38
CA GLN A 176 -8.60 -12.21 12.51
C GLN A 176 -8.69 -11.41 13.82
N HIS A 177 -7.88 -10.34 13.97
CA HIS A 177 -7.75 -9.53 15.20
C HIS A 177 -8.01 -8.04 14.96
N VAL A 178 -8.78 -7.70 13.92
CA VAL A 178 -9.21 -6.31 13.69
C VAL A 178 -10.05 -5.83 14.86
N GLY A 179 -9.71 -4.65 15.39
CA GLY A 179 -10.36 -4.07 16.56
C GLY A 179 -9.72 -4.42 17.91
N ASP A 180 -8.90 -5.47 17.96
CA ASP A 180 -8.14 -5.80 19.16
C ASP A 180 -7.02 -4.80 19.41
N ARG A 181 -6.55 -4.72 20.65
CA ARG A 181 -5.45 -3.83 21.05
C ARG A 181 -4.10 -4.55 21.09
N LEU A 182 -3.11 -3.93 20.44
CA LEU A 182 -1.73 -4.39 20.49
C LEU A 182 -0.81 -3.20 20.83
N ARG A 183 -0.07 -3.30 21.95
CA ARG A 183 0.90 -2.27 22.38
C ARG A 183 0.34 -0.84 22.44
N GLY A 184 -0.93 -0.67 22.76
CA GLY A 184 -1.56 0.63 22.89
C GLY A 184 -2.19 1.17 21.59
N GLU A 185 -2.06 0.47 20.47
CA GLU A 185 -2.77 0.74 19.23
C GLU A 185 -3.92 -0.25 19.01
N THR A 186 -4.92 0.16 18.25
CA THR A 186 -5.97 -0.74 17.77
C THR A 186 -5.55 -1.31 16.41
N ILE A 187 -5.62 -2.63 16.27
CA ILE A 187 -5.31 -3.31 15.03
C ILE A 187 -6.37 -2.95 13.98
N SER A 188 -5.94 -2.35 12.88
CA SER A 188 -6.81 -2.02 11.74
C SER A 188 -6.83 -3.16 10.71
N GLN A 189 -7.63 -3.00 9.65
CA GLN A 189 -7.61 -3.92 8.50
C GLN A 189 -6.30 -3.87 7.68
N GLY A 190 -5.32 -3.05 8.06
CA GLY A 190 -4.05 -2.91 7.35
C GLY A 190 -4.17 -2.22 5.99
N GLN A 191 -5.14 -1.31 5.85
CA GLN A 191 -5.29 -0.51 4.64
C GLN A 191 -4.15 0.51 4.50
N VAL A 192 -3.70 0.74 3.28
CA VAL A 192 -2.51 1.55 2.98
C VAL A 192 -2.82 2.89 2.31
N ASN A 193 -4.07 3.33 2.39
CA ASN A 193 -4.53 4.60 1.79
C ASN A 193 -3.89 5.85 2.41
N GLY A 194 -3.31 5.76 3.61
CA GLY A 194 -2.63 6.87 4.27
C GLY A 194 -1.13 7.01 3.97
N PHE A 195 -0.53 6.04 3.26
CA PHE A 195 0.92 6.03 3.02
C PHE A 195 1.37 6.99 1.91
N PRO A 196 2.62 7.55 2.06
CA PRO A 196 3.53 7.41 3.21
C PRO A 196 2.95 8.04 4.47
N ILE A 197 3.33 7.49 5.63
CA ILE A 197 2.82 7.91 6.95
C ILE A 197 3.93 8.51 7.80
N TYR A 198 3.60 9.54 8.60
CA TYR A 198 4.41 9.89 9.75
C TYR A 198 4.12 8.93 10.90
N ARG A 199 5.12 8.24 11.39
CA ARG A 199 4.95 7.36 12.55
C ARG A 199 5.66 7.92 13.77
N GLN A 200 4.91 8.20 14.83
CA GLN A 200 5.45 8.77 16.06
C GLN A 200 6.52 7.88 16.69
N LEU A 201 6.35 6.55 16.61
CA LEU A 201 7.35 5.60 17.08
C LEU A 201 8.70 5.72 16.33
N TRP A 202 8.66 6.09 15.06
CA TRP A 202 9.87 6.27 14.24
C TRP A 202 10.39 7.69 14.26
N GLN A 203 9.60 8.65 14.75
CA GLN A 203 9.86 10.09 14.65
C GLN A 203 10.22 10.49 13.20
N GLY A 204 9.53 9.88 12.23
CA GLY A 204 9.84 10.08 10.83
C GLY A 204 8.82 9.45 9.89
N MET A 205 8.99 9.74 8.60
CA MET A 205 8.16 9.22 7.54
C MET A 205 8.50 7.76 7.20
N GLY A 206 7.50 6.99 6.78
CA GLY A 206 7.71 5.64 6.29
C GLY A 206 6.81 5.28 5.12
N SER A 207 7.44 4.58 4.15
CA SER A 207 6.78 3.97 3.01
C SER A 207 5.98 2.71 3.41
N VAL A 208 5.16 2.19 2.49
CA VAL A 208 4.54 0.86 2.64
C VAL A 208 5.62 -0.21 2.77
N GLY A 209 6.70 -0.13 1.98
CA GLY A 209 7.83 -1.06 2.04
C GLY A 209 8.48 -1.12 3.41
N ARG A 210 8.75 0.04 4.04
CA ARG A 210 9.27 0.13 5.41
C ARG A 210 8.33 -0.52 6.43
N MET A 211 7.02 -0.31 6.28
CA MET A 211 6.03 -0.92 7.18
C MET A 211 5.98 -2.44 7.01
N ILE A 212 6.04 -2.95 5.78
CA ILE A 212 6.10 -4.39 5.50
C ILE A 212 7.34 -5.01 6.16
N ALA A 213 8.50 -4.40 5.99
CA ALA A 213 9.75 -4.85 6.59
C ALA A 213 9.65 -4.89 8.13
N TRP A 214 9.11 -3.81 8.73
CA TRP A 214 8.88 -3.73 10.16
C TRP A 214 7.91 -4.80 10.69
N CYS A 215 6.81 -5.10 9.96
CA CYS A 215 5.87 -6.15 10.33
C CYS A 215 6.52 -7.55 10.25
N ASN A 216 7.35 -7.81 9.23
CA ASN A 216 8.08 -9.06 9.12
C ASN A 216 9.05 -9.25 10.30
N ASP A 217 9.81 -8.22 10.66
CA ASP A 217 10.70 -8.24 11.84
C ASP A 217 9.89 -8.49 13.12
N ALA A 218 8.73 -7.86 13.28
CA ALA A 218 7.87 -8.04 14.46
C ALA A 218 7.38 -9.50 14.65
N VAL A 219 7.22 -10.27 13.57
CA VAL A 219 6.88 -11.70 13.63
C VAL A 219 8.13 -12.59 13.53
N ARG A 220 9.34 -11.99 13.61
CA ARG A 220 10.63 -12.65 13.50
C ARG A 220 10.80 -13.43 12.20
N ALA A 221 10.28 -12.88 11.10
CA ALA A 221 10.55 -13.30 9.74
C ALA A 221 11.64 -12.42 9.14
N GLU A 222 12.31 -12.94 8.11
CA GLU A 222 13.25 -12.13 7.34
C GLU A 222 12.50 -10.99 6.65
N PRO A 223 12.91 -9.71 6.86
CA PRO A 223 12.28 -8.58 6.22
C PRO A 223 12.43 -8.63 4.69
N LEU A 224 11.38 -8.24 3.97
CA LEU A 224 11.50 -7.95 2.55
C LEU A 224 12.31 -6.66 2.36
N ALA A 225 13.27 -6.69 1.45
CA ALA A 225 13.96 -5.47 1.05
C ALA A 225 12.96 -4.50 0.41
N GLU A 226 12.98 -3.24 0.83
CA GLU A 226 12.16 -2.19 0.23
C GLU A 226 12.45 -2.09 -1.28
N GLY A 227 11.41 -1.95 -2.09
CA GLY A 227 11.53 -1.93 -3.55
C GLY A 227 11.84 -3.28 -4.20
N SER A 228 11.98 -4.37 -3.44
CA SER A 228 12.04 -5.70 -4.06
C SER A 228 10.73 -6.02 -4.76
N GLN A 229 10.78 -6.85 -5.80
CA GLN A 229 9.61 -7.22 -6.59
C GLN A 229 8.46 -7.72 -5.70
N MET A 230 8.75 -8.59 -4.73
CA MET A 230 7.73 -9.10 -3.81
C MET A 230 7.15 -8.01 -2.90
N ALA A 231 7.96 -7.05 -2.43
CA ALA A 231 7.47 -5.94 -1.62
C ALA A 231 6.49 -5.05 -2.42
N VAL A 232 6.81 -4.78 -3.70
CA VAL A 232 5.96 -3.96 -4.59
C VAL A 232 4.68 -4.71 -4.99
N GLU A 233 4.76 -6.01 -5.24
CA GLU A 233 3.58 -6.84 -5.54
C GLU A 233 2.65 -6.97 -4.33
N LEU A 234 3.23 -7.10 -3.14
CA LEU A 234 2.45 -7.06 -1.90
C LEU A 234 1.80 -5.69 -1.69
N GLU A 235 2.51 -4.58 -1.94
CA GLU A 235 1.91 -3.24 -1.90
C GLU A 235 0.76 -3.12 -2.88
N LEU A 236 0.90 -3.60 -4.12
CA LEU A 236 -0.18 -3.59 -5.11
C LEU A 236 -1.42 -4.36 -4.59
N TYR A 237 -1.20 -5.53 -4.00
CA TYR A 237 -2.30 -6.28 -3.38
C TYR A 237 -2.94 -5.52 -2.21
N LEU A 238 -2.14 -4.90 -1.33
CA LEU A 238 -2.65 -4.09 -0.22
C LEU A 238 -3.47 -2.89 -0.71
N ARG A 239 -3.03 -2.21 -1.77
CA ARG A 239 -3.78 -1.13 -2.42
C ARG A 239 -5.10 -1.62 -3.01
N SER A 240 -5.10 -2.80 -3.66
CA SER A 240 -6.33 -3.39 -4.22
C SER A 240 -7.35 -3.77 -3.13
N ARG A 241 -6.90 -4.15 -1.93
CA ARG A 241 -7.78 -4.40 -0.77
C ARG A 241 -8.50 -3.15 -0.28
N GLY A 242 -7.89 -1.99 -0.47
CA GLY A 242 -8.43 -0.69 -0.08
C GLY A 242 -9.06 0.07 -1.26
N GLU A 243 -9.42 -0.59 -2.35
CA GLU A 243 -10.06 0.04 -3.51
C GLU A 243 -11.23 0.94 -3.09
N GLY A 244 -11.23 2.17 -3.60
CA GLY A 244 -12.26 3.17 -3.29
C GLY A 244 -12.04 3.96 -1.99
N LEU A 245 -11.13 3.56 -1.10
CA LEU A 245 -10.80 4.38 0.06
C LEU A 245 -10.10 5.68 -0.37
N PRO A 246 -10.41 6.82 0.26
CA PRO A 246 -9.74 8.07 -0.06
C PRO A 246 -8.25 8.00 0.33
N ILE A 247 -7.40 8.60 -0.49
CA ILE A 247 -6.00 8.87 -0.12
C ILE A 247 -5.97 9.84 1.05
N GLU A 248 -5.24 9.50 2.11
CA GLU A 248 -5.11 10.30 3.34
C GLU A 248 -3.67 10.80 3.60
N SER A 249 -2.76 10.56 2.67
CA SER A 249 -1.33 10.89 2.80
C SER A 249 -1.07 12.41 2.91
N PRO A 250 -0.15 12.83 3.80
CA PRO A 250 0.55 12.01 4.77
C PRO A 250 -0.31 11.75 6.01
N ALA A 251 -0.55 10.48 6.34
CA ALA A 251 -1.30 10.14 7.55
C ALA A 251 -0.37 10.06 8.77
N VAL A 252 -0.95 10.16 9.97
CA VAL A 252 -0.22 10.05 11.24
C VAL A 252 -0.57 8.75 11.93
N ARG A 253 0.44 8.06 12.47
CA ARG A 253 0.30 6.83 13.28
C ARG A 253 1.22 6.89 14.49
N ARG A 254 0.87 6.19 15.56
CA ARG A 254 1.70 6.12 16.79
C ARG A 254 2.94 5.26 16.63
#